data_b93864bac2727d8f7e8519dd499671aa
#
_entry.id   b93864bac2727d8f7e8519dd499671aa
#
_cell.length_a   1.000
_cell.length_b   1.000
_cell.length_c   1.000
_cell.angle_alpha   90.00
_cell.angle_beta   90.00
_cell.angle_gamma   90.00
#
_symmetry.space_group_name_H-M   'P 1'
#
loop_
_entity.id
_entity.type
_entity.pdbx_description
1 polymer ?
#
loop_
_entity_poly.entity_id
_entity_poly.type
_entity_poly.pdbx_seq_one_letter_code
_entity_poly.pdbx_strand_id
1 'polypeptide(L)'
;MANVKNYGLRGVGSDVQMGKAGGRLVYDSGNTLFKFTESDGTTLAKIQVADPTGATDAVSKGYLDGVTQGLDIKASVRAASTGNVNLSTDVQNGSTLDGVTLATGDRILLKDQSTGSENGIYVVAASGAPARAGDFDDSDSVSGGGFTFVEEGTANADNGYVVTNDGAI
;
A
#
# COMPACT_ATOMS: atom_id res chain seq x y z
N MET A 1 51.68 3.24 1.99
CA MET A 1 50.85 3.09 0.78
C MET A 1 49.99 1.86 0.96
N ALA A 2 48.69 2.04 1.06
CA ALA A 2 47.77 0.92 1.16
C ALA A 2 47.82 0.13 -0.16
N ASN A 3 48.13 -1.14 -0.06
CA ASN A 3 48.14 -2.05 -1.20
C ASN A 3 46.71 -2.22 -1.65
N VAL A 4 46.27 -1.44 -2.67
CA VAL A 4 45.01 -1.69 -3.36
C VAL A 4 45.18 -3.03 -4.08
N LYS A 5 44.83 -4.11 -3.40
CA LYS A 5 44.64 -5.36 -4.07
C LYS A 5 43.49 -5.19 -5.03
N ASN A 6 43.79 -5.05 -6.31
CA ASN A 6 42.85 -5.31 -7.37
C ASN A 6 42.29 -6.71 -7.14
N TYR A 7 41.17 -6.81 -6.52
CA TYR A 7 40.33 -8.00 -6.59
C TYR A 7 39.87 -8.07 -8.03
N GLY A 8 40.70 -8.68 -8.86
CA GLY A 8 40.39 -8.89 -10.24
C GLY A 8 39.08 -9.62 -10.30
N LEU A 9 38.11 -9.03 -10.97
CA LEU A 9 36.88 -9.64 -11.43
C LEU A 9 37.19 -10.92 -12.23
N ARG A 10 37.60 -11.97 -11.56
CA ARG A 10 37.48 -13.31 -12.08
C ARG A 10 36.20 -13.87 -11.53
N GLY A 11 35.10 -13.36 -12.07
CA GLY A 11 33.79 -13.94 -11.87
C GLY A 11 33.72 -15.31 -12.51
N VAL A 12 34.09 -16.34 -11.76
CA VAL A 12 33.54 -17.66 -11.99
C VAL A 12 32.26 -17.72 -11.17
N GLY A 13 31.23 -17.02 -11.64
CA GLY A 13 29.97 -16.93 -10.93
C GLY A 13 29.26 -15.60 -11.17
N SER A 14 28.02 -15.53 -10.77
CA SER A 14 27.13 -14.36 -10.91
C SER A 14 27.27 -13.36 -9.76
N ASP A 15 28.29 -13.47 -8.88
CA ASP A 15 28.40 -12.62 -7.70
C ASP A 15 29.79 -12.02 -7.47
N VAL A 16 29.82 -10.87 -6.79
CA VAL A 16 31.03 -10.21 -6.30
C VAL A 16 30.91 -10.06 -4.79
N GLN A 17 31.82 -10.67 -4.04
CA GLN A 17 31.87 -10.54 -2.58
C GLN A 17 32.83 -9.43 -2.14
N MET A 18 32.41 -8.59 -1.21
CA MET A 18 33.20 -7.53 -0.62
C MET A 18 33.93 -8.02 0.63
N GLY A 19 35.16 -8.52 0.44
CA GLY A 19 35.96 -9.07 1.53
C GLY A 19 35.55 -10.50 1.93
N LYS A 20 36.28 -11.07 2.93
CA LYS A 20 36.15 -12.48 3.32
C LYS A 20 34.81 -12.84 3.96
N ALA A 21 34.17 -11.89 4.60
CA ALA A 21 32.86 -12.04 5.28
C ALA A 21 31.87 -10.91 4.96
N GLY A 22 32.13 -10.14 3.90
CA GLY A 22 31.29 -9.02 3.49
C GLY A 22 30.11 -9.45 2.63
N GLY A 23 29.18 -8.52 2.46
CA GLY A 23 28.02 -8.70 1.57
C GLY A 23 28.42 -8.92 0.12
N ARG A 24 27.47 -9.33 -0.68
CA ARG A 24 27.65 -9.66 -2.09
C ARG A 24 26.74 -8.82 -3.00
N LEU A 25 27.23 -8.52 -4.19
CA LEU A 25 26.42 -8.11 -5.33
C LEU A 25 26.22 -9.35 -6.21
N VAL A 26 24.99 -9.82 -6.30
CA VAL A 26 24.64 -11.05 -7.02
C VAL A 26 23.79 -10.68 -8.24
N TYR A 27 24.16 -11.22 -9.42
CA TYR A 27 23.30 -11.16 -10.60
C TYR A 27 22.39 -12.39 -10.65
N ASP A 28 21.10 -12.19 -10.50
CA ASP A 28 20.08 -13.22 -10.65
C ASP A 28 19.63 -13.30 -12.12
N SER A 29 20.21 -14.24 -12.86
CA SER A 29 19.92 -14.40 -14.30
C SER A 29 18.51 -14.90 -14.58
N GLY A 30 17.86 -15.59 -13.62
CA GLY A 30 16.49 -16.07 -13.77
C GLY A 30 15.47 -14.93 -13.74
N ASN A 31 15.76 -13.85 -12.99
CA ASN A 31 14.90 -12.68 -12.85
C ASN A 31 15.50 -11.41 -13.50
N THR A 32 16.68 -11.51 -14.09
CA THR A 32 17.39 -10.41 -14.78
C THR A 32 17.59 -9.18 -13.87
N LEU A 33 18.02 -9.39 -12.62
CA LEU A 33 18.20 -8.33 -11.65
C LEU A 33 19.48 -8.50 -10.83
N PHE A 34 19.96 -7.40 -10.22
CA PHE A 34 21.03 -7.40 -9.25
C PHE A 34 20.48 -7.40 -7.82
N LYS A 35 21.03 -8.25 -6.95
CA LYS A 35 20.72 -8.34 -5.53
C LYS A 35 21.93 -7.94 -4.70
N PHE A 36 21.68 -7.12 -3.66
CA PHE A 36 22.63 -6.96 -2.57
C PHE A 36 22.27 -7.96 -1.47
N THR A 37 23.20 -8.85 -1.15
CA THR A 37 22.97 -9.91 -0.16
C THR A 37 24.00 -9.82 0.96
N GLU A 38 23.71 -10.49 2.07
CA GLU A 38 24.65 -10.76 3.12
C GLU A 38 25.74 -11.73 2.61
N SER A 39 26.71 -12.07 3.47
CA SER A 39 27.83 -12.96 3.09
C SER A 39 27.40 -14.37 2.67
N ASP A 40 26.18 -14.79 3.02
CA ASP A 40 25.59 -16.08 2.64
C ASP A 40 25.14 -16.14 1.16
N GLY A 41 25.04 -14.99 0.47
CA GLY A 41 24.61 -14.90 -0.92
C GLY A 41 23.10 -15.07 -1.14
N THR A 42 22.30 -15.23 -0.09
CA THR A 42 20.85 -15.49 -0.15
C THR A 42 20.01 -14.48 0.61
N THR A 43 20.44 -14.12 1.82
CA THR A 43 19.75 -13.11 2.64
C THR A 43 19.96 -11.72 2.05
N LEU A 44 18.87 -10.98 1.81
CA LEU A 44 18.95 -9.62 1.28
C LEU A 44 19.59 -8.66 2.30
N ALA A 45 20.60 -7.92 1.87
CA ALA A 45 21.25 -6.90 2.69
C ALA A 45 20.47 -5.58 2.61
N LYS A 46 20.54 -4.78 3.68
CA LYS A 46 20.01 -3.41 3.69
C LYS A 46 20.96 -2.49 2.90
N ILE A 47 20.38 -1.67 2.04
CA ILE A 47 21.09 -0.61 1.31
C ILE A 47 20.68 0.73 1.89
N GLN A 48 21.66 1.56 2.25
CA GLN A 48 21.42 2.95 2.61
C GLN A 48 21.69 3.82 1.37
N VAL A 49 20.72 4.65 1.01
CA VAL A 49 20.81 5.61 -0.09
C VAL A 49 20.58 7.02 0.47
N ALA A 50 21.20 8.02 -0.15
CA ALA A 50 20.90 9.41 0.15
C ALA A 50 19.49 9.76 -0.33
N ASP A 51 18.96 10.90 0.14
CA ASP A 51 17.69 11.40 -0.37
C ASP A 51 17.80 11.71 -1.87
N PRO A 52 16.77 11.40 -2.67
CA PRO A 52 16.80 11.57 -4.10
C PRO A 52 16.88 13.05 -4.49
N THR A 53 17.66 13.35 -5.51
CA THR A 53 17.77 14.68 -6.11
C THR A 53 17.34 14.70 -7.58
N GLY A 54 17.27 13.55 -8.19
CA GLY A 54 16.86 13.35 -9.59
C GLY A 54 15.74 12.32 -9.74
N ALA A 55 15.02 12.39 -10.84
CA ALA A 55 13.86 11.53 -11.12
C ALA A 55 14.17 10.03 -11.22
N THR A 56 15.44 9.67 -11.37
CA THR A 56 15.91 8.27 -11.50
C THR A 56 16.62 7.75 -10.26
N ASP A 57 16.71 8.57 -9.20
CA ASP A 57 17.39 8.19 -7.97
C ASP A 57 16.56 7.18 -7.17
N ALA A 58 17.25 6.29 -6.46
CA ALA A 58 16.59 5.41 -5.50
C ALA A 58 16.06 6.21 -4.31
N VAL A 59 14.87 5.85 -3.85
CA VAL A 59 14.20 6.53 -2.73
C VAL A 59 14.54 5.81 -1.41
N SER A 60 15.03 6.58 -0.41
CA SER A 60 15.16 6.07 0.95
C SER A 60 13.77 5.95 1.62
N LYS A 61 13.63 4.98 2.56
CA LYS A 61 12.38 4.88 3.35
C LYS A 61 12.10 6.18 4.11
N GLY A 62 13.13 6.81 4.68
CA GLY A 62 12.97 8.06 5.44
C GLY A 62 12.46 9.22 4.58
N TYR A 63 12.95 9.34 3.35
CA TYR A 63 12.43 10.33 2.40
C TYR A 63 10.97 10.07 2.04
N LEU A 64 10.64 8.80 1.72
CA LEU A 64 9.26 8.41 1.41
C LEU A 64 8.32 8.68 2.59
N ASP A 65 8.70 8.24 3.80
CA ASP A 65 7.92 8.49 5.01
C ASP A 65 7.72 10.01 5.24
N GLY A 66 8.73 10.83 4.98
CA GLY A 66 8.64 12.29 5.10
C GLY A 66 7.70 12.94 4.10
N VAL A 67 7.68 12.46 2.86
CA VAL A 67 6.77 12.95 1.80
C VAL A 67 5.34 12.50 2.05
N THR A 68 5.15 11.31 2.62
CA THR A 68 3.82 10.75 2.91
C THR A 68 3.30 11.14 4.29
N GLN A 69 4.07 11.87 5.10
CA GLN A 69 3.64 12.31 6.44
C GLN A 69 2.34 13.11 6.38
N GLY A 70 1.31 12.56 7.02
CA GLY A 70 -0.03 13.15 7.06
C GLY A 70 -0.97 12.70 5.94
N LEU A 71 -0.53 11.81 5.02
CA LEU A 71 -1.38 11.17 4.04
C LEU A 71 -1.31 9.65 4.18
N ASP A 72 -2.31 9.06 4.82
CA ASP A 72 -2.54 7.61 4.83
C ASP A 72 -3.44 7.24 3.64
N ILE A 73 -2.82 7.00 2.47
CA ILE A 73 -3.55 6.74 1.23
C ILE A 73 -4.07 5.30 1.24
N LYS A 74 -5.38 5.16 1.34
CA LYS A 74 -6.08 3.88 1.17
C LYS A 74 -6.33 3.60 -0.31
N ALA A 75 -6.46 2.32 -0.66
CA ALA A 75 -6.88 1.97 -2.01
C ALA A 75 -8.24 2.60 -2.33
N SER A 76 -8.44 3.01 -3.59
CA SER A 76 -9.69 3.62 -4.06
C SER A 76 -10.90 2.74 -3.80
N VAL A 77 -12.05 3.36 -3.75
CA VAL A 77 -13.34 2.70 -3.63
C VAL A 77 -14.16 2.92 -4.90
N ARG A 78 -14.92 1.92 -5.30
CA ARG A 78 -15.73 1.99 -6.51
C ARG A 78 -16.88 2.99 -6.37
N ALA A 79 -17.56 2.98 -5.23
CA ALA A 79 -18.69 3.89 -4.97
C ALA A 79 -18.72 4.29 -3.49
N ALA A 80 -19.46 5.38 -3.18
CA ALA A 80 -19.68 5.84 -1.82
C ALA A 80 -21.16 6.03 -1.51
N SER A 81 -21.55 5.85 -0.24
CA SER A 81 -22.92 6.13 0.19
C SER A 81 -23.24 7.63 0.11
N THR A 82 -24.49 7.97 -0.20
CA THR A 82 -25.01 9.35 -0.18
C THR A 82 -25.74 9.70 1.11
N GLY A 83 -25.86 8.75 2.02
CA GLY A 83 -26.51 8.86 3.33
C GLY A 83 -26.43 7.53 4.06
N ASN A 84 -27.23 7.41 5.14
CA ASN A 84 -27.29 6.18 5.93
C ASN A 84 -27.84 5.01 5.10
N VAL A 85 -27.16 3.86 5.16
CA VAL A 85 -27.59 2.61 4.51
C VAL A 85 -27.53 1.47 5.52
N ASN A 86 -28.36 0.44 5.30
CA ASN A 86 -28.31 -0.78 6.09
C ASN A 86 -27.27 -1.74 5.49
N LEU A 87 -26.22 -2.06 6.28
CA LEU A 87 -25.15 -2.94 5.84
C LEU A 87 -25.63 -4.32 5.41
N SER A 88 -26.71 -4.81 6.03
CA SER A 88 -27.21 -6.17 5.78
C SER A 88 -28.12 -6.28 4.57
N THR A 89 -28.66 -5.18 4.05
CA THR A 89 -29.66 -5.22 2.97
C THR A 89 -29.33 -4.32 1.78
N ASP A 90 -28.65 -3.19 1.98
CA ASP A 90 -28.57 -2.15 0.97
C ASP A 90 -27.26 -2.16 0.18
N VAL A 91 -26.25 -2.88 0.67
CA VAL A 91 -24.88 -2.90 0.10
C VAL A 91 -24.35 -4.31 -0.14
N GLN A 92 -25.23 -5.20 -0.56
CA GLN A 92 -24.91 -6.57 -0.97
C GLN A 92 -24.52 -6.62 -2.45
N ASN A 93 -23.99 -7.76 -2.85
CA ASN A 93 -23.81 -8.08 -4.28
C ASN A 93 -25.13 -7.91 -5.06
N GLY A 94 -25.12 -7.10 -6.10
CA GLY A 94 -26.29 -6.74 -6.91
C GLY A 94 -27.11 -5.56 -6.40
N SER A 95 -26.83 -5.02 -5.19
CA SER A 95 -27.45 -3.78 -4.70
C SER A 95 -26.93 -2.56 -5.49
N THR A 96 -27.62 -1.45 -5.39
CA THR A 96 -27.21 -0.19 -6.03
C THR A 96 -26.81 0.83 -4.98
N LEU A 97 -25.58 1.37 -5.10
CA LEU A 97 -25.06 2.43 -4.24
C LEU A 97 -24.66 3.62 -5.11
N ASP A 98 -25.25 4.80 -4.87
CA ASP A 98 -25.00 6.03 -5.65
C ASP A 98 -25.08 5.83 -7.18
N GLY A 99 -26.04 5.02 -7.63
CA GLY A 99 -26.25 4.71 -9.06
C GLY A 99 -25.36 3.57 -9.61
N VAL A 100 -24.43 3.03 -8.81
CA VAL A 100 -23.52 1.95 -9.19
C VAL A 100 -24.05 0.61 -8.71
N THR A 101 -24.22 -0.36 -9.61
CA THR A 101 -24.57 -1.74 -9.22
C THR A 101 -23.32 -2.45 -8.67
N LEU A 102 -23.40 -2.85 -7.41
CA LEU A 102 -22.28 -3.49 -6.69
C LEU A 102 -22.06 -4.93 -7.13
N ALA A 103 -20.80 -5.32 -7.18
CA ALA A 103 -20.37 -6.71 -7.41
C ALA A 103 -19.51 -7.22 -6.25
N THR A 104 -19.46 -8.52 -6.08
CA THR A 104 -18.57 -9.17 -5.10
C THR A 104 -17.13 -8.72 -5.30
N GLY A 105 -16.49 -8.29 -4.21
CA GLY A 105 -15.11 -7.79 -4.22
C GLY A 105 -14.99 -6.28 -4.44
N ASP A 106 -16.08 -5.59 -4.80
CA ASP A 106 -16.06 -4.14 -4.88
C ASP A 106 -15.74 -3.52 -3.52
N ARG A 107 -14.85 -2.54 -3.52
CA ARG A 107 -14.60 -1.69 -2.36
C ARG A 107 -15.59 -0.53 -2.39
N ILE A 108 -16.20 -0.24 -1.25
CA ILE A 108 -17.18 0.85 -1.10
C ILE A 108 -16.86 1.67 0.13
N LEU A 109 -17.16 2.96 0.07
CA LEU A 109 -17.09 3.86 1.22
C LEU A 109 -18.49 4.05 1.78
N LEU A 110 -18.71 3.66 3.02
CA LEU A 110 -19.89 4.03 3.78
C LEU A 110 -19.56 5.27 4.61
N LYS A 111 -20.27 6.32 4.36
CA LYS A 111 -20.18 7.63 5.03
C LYS A 111 -21.57 8.11 5.40
N ASP A 112 -21.65 9.05 6.33
CA ASP A 112 -22.91 9.63 6.79
C ASP A 112 -23.85 8.59 7.45
N GLN A 113 -23.28 7.54 8.07
CA GLN A 113 -24.05 6.56 8.82
C GLN A 113 -24.57 7.16 10.12
N SER A 114 -25.81 6.79 10.51
CA SER A 114 -26.38 7.20 11.79
C SER A 114 -25.65 6.64 13.00
N THR A 115 -25.01 5.47 12.84
CA THR A 115 -24.08 4.89 13.79
C THR A 115 -22.65 5.17 13.32
N GLY A 116 -21.94 6.07 13.99
CA GLY A 116 -20.62 6.52 13.56
C GLY A 116 -19.60 5.40 13.34
N SER A 117 -19.66 4.33 14.15
CA SER A 117 -18.81 3.15 13.99
C SER A 117 -19.10 2.31 12.74
N GLU A 118 -20.19 2.57 12.03
CA GLU A 118 -20.50 1.94 10.74
C GLU A 118 -19.91 2.69 9.54
N ASN A 119 -19.38 3.89 9.75
CA ASN A 119 -18.63 4.57 8.70
C ASN A 119 -17.32 3.81 8.41
N GLY A 120 -16.88 3.81 7.15
CA GLY A 120 -15.62 3.19 6.78
C GLY A 120 -15.61 2.58 5.40
N ILE A 121 -14.51 1.90 5.09
CA ILE A 121 -14.31 1.21 3.82
C ILE A 121 -14.65 -0.27 3.99
N TYR A 122 -15.45 -0.79 3.06
CA TYR A 122 -15.95 -2.15 3.08
C TYR A 122 -15.70 -2.86 1.74
N VAL A 123 -15.68 -4.18 1.79
CA VAL A 123 -15.59 -5.05 0.61
C VAL A 123 -16.89 -5.83 0.50
N VAL A 124 -17.55 -5.73 -0.64
CA VAL A 124 -18.83 -6.40 -0.93
C VAL A 124 -18.62 -7.92 -0.94
N ALA A 125 -19.37 -8.62 -0.09
CA ALA A 125 -19.34 -10.07 -0.01
C ALA A 125 -20.16 -10.72 -1.14
N ALA A 126 -19.90 -12.00 -1.43
CA ALA A 126 -20.69 -12.75 -2.39
C ALA A 126 -22.16 -12.92 -1.94
N SER A 127 -22.39 -12.89 -0.64
CA SER A 127 -23.71 -12.90 -0.01
C SER A 127 -23.64 -12.30 1.38
N GLY A 128 -24.73 -11.68 1.84
CA GLY A 128 -24.83 -11.06 3.17
C GLY A 128 -24.14 -9.70 3.27
N ALA A 129 -23.92 -9.23 4.48
CA ALA A 129 -23.30 -7.93 4.75
C ALA A 129 -21.85 -7.88 4.25
N PRO A 130 -21.36 -6.72 3.79
CA PRO A 130 -19.95 -6.54 3.44
C PRO A 130 -19.06 -6.62 4.69
N ALA A 131 -17.80 -6.97 4.51
CA ALA A 131 -16.79 -6.93 5.56
C ALA A 131 -15.98 -5.63 5.44
N ARG A 132 -15.40 -5.17 6.56
CA ARG A 132 -14.43 -4.05 6.50
C ARG A 132 -13.24 -4.42 5.64
N ALA A 133 -12.73 -3.45 4.92
CA ALA A 133 -11.51 -3.63 4.13
C ALA A 133 -10.30 -3.75 5.07
N GLY A 134 -9.37 -4.67 4.76
CA GLY A 134 -8.25 -4.98 5.65
C GLY A 134 -7.23 -3.86 5.85
N ASP A 135 -7.32 -2.76 5.10
CA ASP A 135 -6.60 -1.51 5.32
C ASP A 135 -7.42 -0.47 6.10
N PHE A 136 -8.61 -0.88 6.61
CA PHE A 136 -9.56 -0.04 7.34
C PHE A 136 -10.43 -0.85 8.33
N ASP A 137 -9.88 -1.89 8.95
CA ASP A 137 -10.62 -2.87 9.77
C ASP A 137 -10.33 -2.80 11.28
N ASP A 138 -9.29 -2.10 11.68
CA ASP A 138 -8.92 -1.91 13.07
C ASP A 138 -8.49 -0.46 13.39
N SER A 139 -8.28 -0.17 14.67
CA SER A 139 -7.89 1.18 15.11
C SER A 139 -6.47 1.60 14.69
N ASP A 140 -5.61 0.64 14.35
CA ASP A 140 -4.25 0.92 13.87
C ASP A 140 -4.26 1.27 12.38
N SER A 141 -5.22 0.73 11.63
CA SER A 141 -5.42 1.01 10.20
C SER A 141 -6.28 2.26 9.94
N VAL A 142 -7.00 2.77 10.96
CA VAL A 142 -7.83 3.97 10.88
C VAL A 142 -7.17 5.10 11.66
N SER A 143 -6.46 5.95 10.95
CA SER A 143 -5.79 7.13 11.51
C SER A 143 -6.33 8.42 10.91
N GLY A 144 -6.23 9.52 11.64
CA GLY A 144 -6.50 10.85 11.07
C GLY A 144 -5.62 11.10 9.85
N GLY A 145 -6.24 11.58 8.78
CA GLY A 145 -5.55 11.77 7.49
C GLY A 145 -5.64 10.58 6.53
N GLY A 146 -6.31 9.47 6.92
CA GLY A 146 -6.66 8.39 5.99
C GLY A 146 -7.46 8.94 4.81
N PHE A 147 -6.98 8.74 3.58
CA PHE A 147 -7.58 9.28 2.36
C PHE A 147 -7.95 8.18 1.38
N THR A 148 -9.15 8.24 0.82
CA THR A 148 -9.57 7.37 -0.28
C THR A 148 -10.24 8.17 -1.39
N PHE A 149 -10.17 7.66 -2.61
CA PHE A 149 -10.78 8.25 -3.80
C PHE A 149 -11.96 7.38 -4.26
N VAL A 150 -13.05 8.03 -4.70
CA VAL A 150 -14.23 7.35 -5.24
C VAL A 150 -14.20 7.38 -6.76
N GLU A 151 -14.26 6.21 -7.39
CA GLU A 151 -14.09 6.05 -8.83
C GLU A 151 -15.39 6.31 -9.61
N GLU A 152 -16.52 5.80 -9.10
CA GLU A 152 -17.82 5.85 -9.78
C GLU A 152 -18.91 6.39 -8.87
N GLY A 153 -20.02 6.81 -9.45
CA GLY A 153 -21.21 7.28 -8.73
C GLY A 153 -21.92 8.45 -9.43
N THR A 154 -23.14 8.70 -9.04
CA THR A 154 -23.90 9.86 -9.54
C THR A 154 -23.54 11.14 -8.78
N ALA A 155 -23.34 11.04 -7.48
CA ALA A 155 -23.05 12.18 -6.61
C ALA A 155 -21.59 12.21 -6.12
N ASN A 156 -20.95 11.05 -5.94
CA ASN A 156 -19.65 10.95 -5.32
C ASN A 156 -18.52 10.57 -6.28
N ALA A 157 -18.76 10.32 -7.58
CA ALA A 157 -17.71 10.07 -8.54
C ALA A 157 -16.64 11.17 -8.53
N ASP A 158 -15.39 10.78 -8.69
CA ASP A 158 -14.22 11.69 -8.76
C ASP A 158 -13.98 12.53 -7.49
N ASN A 159 -14.57 12.16 -6.36
CA ASN A 159 -14.36 12.83 -5.07
C ASN A 159 -13.34 12.06 -4.19
N GLY A 160 -12.54 12.83 -3.45
CA GLY A 160 -11.67 12.32 -2.40
C GLY A 160 -12.26 12.55 -1.01
N TYR A 161 -12.08 11.59 -0.12
CA TYR A 161 -12.55 11.68 1.26
C TYR A 161 -11.42 11.43 2.24
N VAL A 162 -11.39 12.22 3.30
CA VAL A 162 -10.38 12.15 4.38
C VAL A 162 -11.06 11.76 5.68
N VAL A 163 -10.44 10.86 6.41
CA VAL A 163 -10.81 10.58 7.80
C VAL A 163 -10.38 11.75 8.68
N THR A 164 -11.34 12.37 9.33
CA THR A 164 -11.11 13.54 10.22
C THR A 164 -11.17 13.17 11.70
N ASN A 165 -11.44 11.90 12.02
CA ASN A 165 -11.61 11.43 13.39
C ASN A 165 -10.46 10.47 13.76
N ASP A 166 -9.78 10.78 14.87
CA ASP A 166 -8.75 9.92 15.47
C ASP A 166 -9.39 9.09 16.58
N GLY A 167 -10.03 8.01 16.23
CA GLY A 167 -10.71 7.20 17.22
C GLY A 167 -10.85 5.74 16.83
N ALA A 168 -11.05 4.91 17.84
CA ALA A 168 -11.39 3.50 17.63
C ALA A 168 -12.68 3.36 16.78
N ILE A 169 -12.67 2.39 15.90
CA ILE A 169 -13.82 1.94 15.11
C ILE A 169 -14.43 0.69 15.71
#